data_229089976d59e4584272d911e6b0e477
#
_entry.id   229089976d59e4584272d911e6b0e477
#
_cell.length_a   1.000
_cell.length_b   1.000
_cell.length_c   1.000
_cell.angle_alpha   90.00
_cell.angle_beta   90.00
_cell.angle_gamma   90.00
#
_symmetry.space_group_name_H-M   'P 1'
#
loop_
_entity.id
_entity.type
_entity.pdbx_description
1 polymer ?
#
loop_
_entity_poly.entity_id
_entity_poly.type
_entity_poly.pdbx_seq_one_letter_code
_entity_poly.pdbx_strand_id
1 'polypeptide(L)'
;MLHQLSLTFGSRDLLDKIVKQNSDRRFVLLAATGGAKDLQLLDISGQESIFTSHLDYQVKIEHGQPDWQGFFSFNYFDLNAESAKVFEGEVNKIAANPLPDGMTTMLVLSKLKNSSEYILLTIWDSSDAFMIWRRSNKFAPFTKYATSLNNFHAATYQLAPPKKQPEHDQA
;
A
#
# COMPACT_ATOMS: atom_id res chain seq x y z
N MET A 1 -7.62 14.76 -1.43
CA MET A 1 -7.67 13.49 -2.17
C MET A 1 -6.33 13.26 -2.85
N LEU A 2 -5.71 12.14 -2.61
CA LEU A 2 -4.44 11.77 -3.22
C LEU A 2 -4.67 11.31 -4.67
N HIS A 3 -3.94 11.87 -5.64
CA HIS A 3 -4.10 11.51 -7.05
C HIS A 3 -3.06 10.53 -7.54
N GLN A 4 -1.89 10.57 -6.95
CA GLN A 4 -0.73 9.76 -7.34
C GLN A 4 0.09 9.41 -6.11
N LEU A 5 0.68 8.23 -6.11
CA LEU A 5 1.74 7.86 -5.18
C LEU A 5 2.86 7.12 -5.92
N SER A 6 4.05 7.21 -5.37
CA SER A 6 5.22 6.49 -5.85
C SER A 6 5.79 5.64 -4.73
N LEU A 7 6.37 4.50 -5.09
CA LEU A 7 7.05 3.65 -4.11
C LEU A 7 8.41 3.19 -4.63
N THR A 8 9.29 2.92 -3.70
CA THR A 8 10.60 2.32 -3.95
C THR A 8 10.99 1.41 -2.79
N PHE A 9 11.96 0.55 -3.04
CA PHE A 9 12.49 -0.38 -2.04
C PHE A 9 13.97 -0.11 -1.83
N GLY A 10 14.47 -0.36 -0.65
CA GLY A 10 15.89 -0.23 -0.36
C GLY A 10 16.24 -0.45 1.10
N SER A 11 17.52 -0.33 1.39
CA SER A 11 18.02 -0.39 2.75
C SER A 11 17.56 0.82 3.57
N ARG A 12 17.51 0.66 4.88
CA ARG A 12 17.15 1.73 5.81
C ARG A 12 17.98 3.00 5.60
N ASP A 13 19.29 2.85 5.49
CA ASP A 13 20.18 4.00 5.36
C ASP A 13 19.94 4.78 4.06
N LEU A 14 19.69 4.07 2.96
CA LEU A 14 19.37 4.70 1.69
C LEU A 14 18.03 5.48 1.76
N LEU A 15 16.99 4.84 2.29
CA LEU A 15 15.66 5.43 2.34
C LEU A 15 15.59 6.59 3.34
N ASP A 16 16.23 6.49 4.50
CA ASP A 16 16.34 7.58 5.47
C ASP A 16 17.04 8.80 4.86
N LYS A 17 18.06 8.59 4.03
CA LYS A 17 18.74 9.67 3.32
C LYS A 17 17.80 10.38 2.33
N ILE A 18 17.00 9.64 1.58
CA ILE A 18 16.01 10.22 0.66
C ILE A 18 15.01 11.07 1.43
N VAL A 19 14.47 10.58 2.55
CA VAL A 19 13.53 11.31 3.40
C VAL A 19 14.14 12.61 3.91
N LYS A 20 15.37 12.57 4.42
CA LYS A 20 16.06 13.76 4.95
C LYS A 20 16.34 14.81 3.89
N GLN A 21 16.66 14.40 2.66
CA GLN A 21 16.98 15.31 1.56
C GLN A 21 15.74 15.95 0.92
N ASN A 22 14.54 15.46 1.23
CA ASN A 22 13.28 15.90 0.64
C ASN A 22 12.22 16.15 1.71
N SER A 23 12.55 16.99 2.69
CA SER A 23 11.71 17.29 3.84
C SER A 23 10.40 18.02 3.52
N ASP A 24 10.26 18.54 2.31
CA ASP A 24 9.05 19.15 1.76
C ASP A 24 8.00 18.13 1.31
N ARG A 25 8.36 16.85 1.25
CA ARG A 25 7.47 15.75 0.84
C ARG A 25 6.95 14.96 2.03
N ARG A 26 5.88 14.23 1.77
CA ARG A 26 5.30 13.31 2.75
C ARG A 26 5.66 11.87 2.37
N PHE A 27 6.38 11.22 3.26
CA PHE A 27 6.81 9.85 3.10
C PHE A 27 6.22 8.93 4.16
N VAL A 28 6.04 7.67 3.79
CA VAL A 28 5.68 6.58 4.71
C VAL A 28 6.70 5.47 4.53
N LEU A 29 7.42 5.14 5.58
CA LEU A 29 8.42 4.07 5.58
C LEU A 29 7.83 2.81 6.19
N LEU A 30 7.79 1.74 5.41
CA LEU A 30 7.14 0.49 5.74
C LEU A 30 8.14 -0.66 5.84
N ALA A 31 7.94 -1.51 6.83
CA ALA A 31 8.63 -2.78 6.99
C ALA A 31 7.69 -3.95 6.71
N ALA A 32 8.12 -4.91 5.90
CA ALA A 32 7.34 -6.12 5.63
C ALA A 32 7.17 -6.95 6.90
N THR A 33 5.96 -7.43 7.15
CA THR A 33 5.67 -8.26 8.33
C THR A 33 6.34 -9.64 8.28
N GLY A 34 6.73 -10.08 7.09
CA GLY A 34 7.47 -11.33 6.87
C GLY A 34 8.98 -11.26 7.10
N GLY A 35 9.52 -10.11 7.54
CA GLY A 35 10.93 -9.97 7.92
C GLY A 35 11.91 -9.76 6.76
N ALA A 36 11.48 -9.21 5.63
CA ALA A 36 12.37 -8.81 4.56
C ALA A 36 13.37 -7.75 5.03
N LYS A 37 14.61 -7.80 4.53
CA LYS A 37 15.67 -6.85 4.90
C LYS A 37 15.41 -5.46 4.34
N ASP A 38 14.87 -5.37 3.12
CA ASP A 38 14.57 -4.11 2.47
C ASP A 38 13.26 -3.54 2.98
N LEU A 39 13.24 -2.23 3.14
CA LEU A 39 12.07 -1.46 3.48
C LEU A 39 11.41 -0.93 2.20
N GLN A 40 10.16 -0.53 2.32
CA GLN A 40 9.40 0.14 1.27
C GLN A 40 9.16 1.59 1.68
N LEU A 41 9.49 2.52 0.80
CA LEU A 41 9.21 3.94 0.99
C LEU A 41 8.10 4.36 0.03
N LEU A 42 7.02 4.91 0.59
CA LEU A 42 5.95 5.55 -0.18
C LEU A 42 6.16 7.05 -0.18
N ASP A 43 6.08 7.68 -1.33
CA ASP A 43 5.88 9.12 -1.48
C ASP A 43 4.39 9.39 -1.69
N ILE A 44 3.76 9.98 -0.69
CA ILE A 44 2.34 10.34 -0.68
C ILE A 44 2.14 11.84 -0.80
N SER A 45 3.13 12.56 -1.31
CA SER A 45 3.01 14.01 -1.57
C SER A 45 2.09 14.34 -2.76
N GLY A 46 1.84 13.36 -3.62
CA GLY A 46 1.08 13.55 -4.87
C GLY A 46 1.90 14.20 -5.98
N GLN A 47 3.18 14.45 -5.75
CA GLN A 47 4.10 15.05 -6.70
C GLN A 47 4.77 13.98 -7.58
N GLU A 48 5.39 14.42 -8.67
CA GLU A 48 6.19 13.55 -9.51
C GLU A 48 7.31 12.87 -8.72
N SER A 49 7.58 11.59 -9.04
CA SER A 49 8.55 10.78 -8.30
C SER A 49 9.95 11.34 -8.35
N ILE A 50 10.64 11.27 -7.21
CA ILE A 50 12.07 11.60 -7.09
C ILE A 50 12.96 10.35 -6.97
N PHE A 51 12.36 9.17 -6.93
CA PHE A 51 13.12 7.93 -6.78
C PHE A 51 13.82 7.56 -8.09
N THR A 52 15.06 7.09 -8.00
CA THR A 52 15.81 6.59 -9.17
C THR A 52 15.16 5.32 -9.73
N SER A 53 14.81 4.40 -8.86
CA SER A 53 14.04 3.20 -9.20
C SER A 53 12.68 3.30 -8.56
N HIS A 54 11.66 3.65 -9.34
CA HIS A 54 10.35 3.96 -8.82
C HIS A 54 9.25 3.16 -9.50
N LEU A 55 8.19 2.92 -8.74
CA LEU A 55 6.92 2.40 -9.22
C LEU A 55 5.86 3.47 -8.94
N ASP A 56 5.26 3.97 -9.99
CA ASP A 56 4.30 5.07 -9.92
C ASP A 56 2.90 4.57 -10.18
N TYR A 57 1.97 5.01 -9.35
CA TYR A 57 0.57 4.62 -9.41
C TYR A 57 -0.35 5.83 -9.37
N GLN A 58 -1.37 5.79 -10.21
CA GLN A 58 -2.51 6.67 -10.13
C GLN A 58 -3.51 6.12 -9.11
N VAL A 59 -4.04 6.98 -8.26
CA VAL A 59 -5.14 6.64 -7.35
C VAL A 59 -6.47 6.71 -8.13
N LYS A 60 -7.11 5.57 -8.30
CA LYS A 60 -8.40 5.44 -9.01
C LYS A 60 -9.57 5.61 -8.05
N ILE A 61 -9.46 5.05 -6.86
CA ILE A 61 -10.47 5.08 -5.81
C ILE A 61 -9.79 5.32 -4.48
N GLU A 62 -10.32 6.25 -3.69
CA GLU A 62 -9.94 6.48 -2.30
C GLU A 62 -11.21 6.49 -1.46
N HIS A 63 -11.28 5.62 -0.46
CA HIS A 63 -12.37 5.54 0.49
C HIS A 63 -11.84 5.48 1.92
N GLY A 64 -12.44 6.26 2.80
CA GLY A 64 -11.95 6.47 4.16
C GLY A 64 -11.05 7.69 4.27
N GLN A 65 -10.37 7.82 5.40
CA GLN A 65 -9.42 8.91 5.66
C GLN A 65 -8.05 8.30 5.95
N PRO A 66 -7.11 8.37 4.99
CA PRO A 66 -5.81 7.77 5.18
C PRO A 66 -5.01 8.55 6.22
N ASP A 67 -4.79 7.94 7.37
CA ASP A 67 -3.87 8.42 8.39
C ASP A 67 -2.45 7.87 8.19
N TRP A 68 -2.30 6.90 7.30
CA TRP A 68 -1.04 6.24 6.96
C TRP A 68 -0.33 5.60 8.15
N GLN A 69 -1.10 5.05 9.06
CA GLN A 69 -0.63 4.37 10.26
C GLN A 69 -1.31 3.00 10.38
N GLY A 70 -0.75 2.14 11.21
CA GLY A 70 -1.32 0.83 11.50
C GLY A 70 -0.77 -0.28 10.62
N PHE A 71 -1.65 -1.13 10.13
CA PHE A 71 -1.32 -2.31 9.35
C PHE A 71 -1.73 -2.12 7.89
N PHE A 72 -0.84 -2.43 6.96
CA PHE A 72 -1.02 -2.21 5.52
C PHE A 72 -1.09 -3.54 4.78
N SER A 73 -2.07 -3.69 3.91
CA SER A 73 -2.17 -4.83 3.00
C SER A 73 -2.16 -4.36 1.56
N PHE A 74 -1.21 -4.86 0.78
CA PHE A 74 -1.08 -4.63 -0.66
C PHE A 74 -1.46 -5.90 -1.40
N ASN A 75 -2.51 -5.85 -2.20
CA ASN A 75 -2.92 -6.95 -3.06
C ASN A 75 -2.71 -6.52 -4.51
N TYR A 76 -1.83 -7.23 -5.22
CA TYR A 76 -1.45 -6.94 -6.61
C TYR A 76 -2.21 -7.85 -7.55
N PHE A 77 -2.76 -7.27 -8.62
CA PHE A 77 -3.49 -7.99 -9.67
C PHE A 77 -3.09 -7.46 -11.03
N ASP A 78 -2.96 -8.34 -12.03
CA ASP A 78 -2.95 -7.95 -13.43
C ASP A 78 -4.37 -8.08 -13.97
N LEU A 79 -4.95 -6.97 -14.40
CA LEU A 79 -6.29 -6.90 -14.94
C LEU A 79 -6.26 -6.32 -16.35
N ASN A 80 -6.92 -6.99 -17.31
CA ASN A 80 -7.15 -6.38 -18.61
C ASN A 80 -8.19 -5.25 -18.49
N ALA A 81 -8.38 -4.47 -19.55
CA ALA A 81 -9.24 -3.29 -19.53
C ALA A 81 -10.70 -3.60 -19.12
N GLU A 82 -11.22 -4.75 -19.53
CA GLU A 82 -12.58 -5.18 -19.21
C GLU A 82 -12.69 -5.61 -17.73
N SER A 83 -11.79 -6.47 -17.28
CA SER A 83 -11.73 -6.89 -15.88
C SER A 83 -11.48 -5.72 -14.92
N ALA A 84 -10.66 -4.75 -15.33
CA ALA A 84 -10.40 -3.54 -14.54
C ALA A 84 -11.67 -2.72 -14.32
N LYS A 85 -12.49 -2.53 -15.34
CA LYS A 85 -13.78 -1.81 -15.20
C LYS A 85 -14.73 -2.52 -14.24
N VAL A 86 -14.83 -3.85 -14.33
CA VAL A 86 -15.66 -4.64 -13.43
C VAL A 86 -15.13 -4.55 -12.00
N PHE A 87 -13.82 -4.68 -11.81
CA PHE A 87 -13.16 -4.57 -10.52
C PHE A 87 -13.39 -3.18 -9.87
N GLU A 88 -13.16 -2.10 -10.61
CA GLU A 88 -13.40 -0.75 -10.12
C GLU A 88 -14.89 -0.53 -9.77
N GLY A 89 -15.80 -1.08 -10.56
CA GLY A 89 -17.24 -1.03 -10.28
C GLY A 89 -17.64 -1.74 -9.00
N GLU A 90 -17.03 -2.89 -8.71
CA GLU A 90 -17.24 -3.64 -7.46
C GLU A 90 -16.69 -2.90 -6.26
N VAL A 91 -15.48 -2.34 -6.37
CA VAL A 91 -14.89 -1.53 -5.30
C VAL A 91 -15.72 -0.28 -5.02
N ASN A 92 -16.23 0.40 -6.05
CA ASN A 92 -17.11 1.55 -5.87
C ASN A 92 -18.41 1.19 -5.13
N LYS A 93 -18.97 0.01 -5.37
CA LYS A 93 -20.15 -0.47 -4.61
C LYS A 93 -19.81 -0.71 -3.13
N ILE A 94 -18.62 -1.24 -2.86
CA ILE A 94 -18.15 -1.43 -1.48
C ILE A 94 -17.90 -0.07 -0.83
N ALA A 95 -17.27 0.85 -1.55
CA ALA A 95 -16.98 2.21 -1.09
C ALA A 95 -18.23 3.06 -0.80
N ALA A 96 -19.38 2.70 -1.36
CA ALA A 96 -20.66 3.33 -1.04
C ALA A 96 -21.21 2.95 0.35
N ASN A 97 -20.63 1.94 0.99
CA ASN A 97 -20.97 1.46 2.32
C ASN A 97 -19.88 1.84 3.33
N PRO A 98 -20.19 1.82 4.64
CA PRO A 98 -19.15 1.98 5.65
C PRO A 98 -18.04 0.96 5.48
N LEU A 99 -16.80 1.38 5.73
CA LEU A 99 -15.66 0.46 5.73
C LEU A 99 -15.84 -0.67 6.74
N PRO A 100 -15.28 -1.85 6.49
CA PRO A 100 -15.24 -2.92 7.47
C PRO A 100 -14.61 -2.46 8.80
N ASP A 101 -15.02 -3.07 9.90
CA ASP A 101 -14.49 -2.75 11.23
C ASP A 101 -12.96 -2.86 11.26
N GLY A 102 -12.32 -1.81 11.73
CA GLY A 102 -10.87 -1.69 11.80
C GLY A 102 -10.17 -1.30 10.50
N MET A 103 -10.87 -1.23 9.37
CA MET A 103 -10.32 -0.66 8.13
C MET A 103 -10.47 0.86 8.16
N THR A 104 -9.37 1.57 8.04
CA THR A 104 -9.37 3.05 8.02
C THR A 104 -9.40 3.60 6.59
N THR A 105 -8.84 2.85 5.65
CA THR A 105 -8.72 3.31 4.26
C THR A 105 -8.72 2.15 3.28
N MET A 106 -9.34 2.37 2.14
CA MET A 106 -9.26 1.51 0.96
C MET A 106 -8.88 2.36 -0.25
N LEU A 107 -7.81 1.97 -0.93
CA LEU A 107 -7.34 2.61 -2.16
C LEU A 107 -7.25 1.59 -3.29
N VAL A 108 -7.67 1.98 -4.47
CA VAL A 108 -7.37 1.27 -5.72
C VAL A 108 -6.37 2.09 -6.50
N LEU A 109 -5.25 1.47 -6.80
CA LEU A 109 -4.13 2.05 -7.52
C LEU A 109 -3.95 1.35 -8.86
N SER A 110 -3.65 2.12 -9.90
CA SER A 110 -3.34 1.63 -11.24
C SER A 110 -1.95 2.09 -11.62
N LYS A 111 -1.09 1.19 -12.06
CA LYS A 111 0.28 1.53 -12.47
C LYS A 111 0.28 2.47 -13.66
N LEU A 112 1.08 3.54 -13.62
CA LEU A 112 1.08 4.58 -14.64
C LEU A 112 1.70 4.13 -15.97
N LYS A 113 2.69 3.23 -15.91
CA LYS A 113 3.34 2.66 -17.10
C LYS A 113 3.07 1.16 -17.14
N ASN A 114 2.58 0.66 -18.29
CA ASN A 114 2.13 -0.73 -18.45
C ASN A 114 0.96 -1.07 -17.51
N SER A 115 -0.19 -0.55 -17.83
CA SER A 115 -1.37 -0.35 -16.98
C SER A 115 -2.22 -1.60 -16.67
N SER A 116 -1.67 -2.82 -16.77
CA SER A 116 -2.39 -4.03 -16.34
C SER A 116 -2.34 -4.25 -14.83
N GLU A 117 -1.32 -3.70 -14.14
CA GLU A 117 -1.15 -3.90 -12.72
C GLU A 117 -2.01 -2.95 -11.90
N TYR A 118 -2.80 -3.54 -11.01
CA TYR A 118 -3.62 -2.86 -10.02
C TYR A 118 -3.20 -3.27 -8.62
N ILE A 119 -3.33 -2.35 -7.68
CA ILE A 119 -3.15 -2.64 -6.26
C ILE A 119 -4.44 -2.28 -5.53
N LEU A 120 -4.97 -3.21 -4.76
CA LEU A 120 -5.91 -2.92 -3.69
C LEU A 120 -5.08 -2.73 -2.41
N LEU A 121 -4.92 -1.49 -2.00
CA LEU A 121 -4.24 -1.10 -0.77
C LEU A 121 -5.29 -0.83 0.30
N THR A 122 -5.19 -1.56 1.41
CA THR A 122 -6.05 -1.34 2.58
C THR A 122 -5.19 -1.05 3.81
N ILE A 123 -5.66 -0.11 4.64
CA ILE A 123 -5.00 0.28 5.88
C ILE A 123 -5.93 -0.05 7.05
N TRP A 124 -5.38 -0.60 8.12
CA TRP A 124 -6.11 -1.17 9.24
C TRP A 124 -5.56 -0.71 10.58
N ASP A 125 -6.44 -0.61 11.57
CA ASP A 125 -6.04 -0.35 12.97
C ASP A 125 -5.15 -1.46 13.53
N SER A 126 -5.36 -2.69 13.10
CA SER A 126 -4.61 -3.85 13.58
C SER A 126 -4.53 -4.96 12.54
N SER A 127 -3.54 -5.84 12.69
CA SER A 127 -3.43 -7.06 11.90
C SER A 127 -4.60 -8.02 12.13
N ASP A 128 -5.17 -8.04 13.35
CA ASP A 128 -6.29 -8.91 13.68
C ASP A 128 -7.55 -8.52 12.91
N ALA A 129 -7.87 -7.24 12.84
CA ALA A 129 -9.00 -6.73 12.05
C ALA A 129 -8.84 -7.10 10.57
N PHE A 130 -7.63 -6.95 10.02
CA PHE A 130 -7.32 -7.38 8.66
C PHE A 130 -7.56 -8.88 8.46
N MET A 131 -7.06 -9.72 9.37
CA MET A 131 -7.20 -11.18 9.26
C MET A 131 -8.65 -11.63 9.35
N ILE A 132 -9.47 -10.99 10.17
CA ILE A 132 -10.92 -11.25 10.27
C ILE A 132 -11.58 -10.93 8.92
N TRP A 133 -11.32 -9.76 8.37
CA TRP A 133 -11.89 -9.36 7.08
C TRP A 133 -11.43 -10.28 5.94
N ARG A 134 -10.14 -10.61 5.89
CA ARG A 134 -9.55 -11.45 4.84
C ARG A 134 -10.19 -12.84 4.76
N ARG A 135 -10.67 -13.36 5.90
CA ARG A 135 -11.36 -14.65 6.01
C ARG A 135 -12.88 -14.55 5.88
N SER A 136 -13.41 -13.34 5.85
CA SER A 136 -14.85 -13.09 5.81
C SER A 136 -15.41 -13.11 4.37
N ASN A 137 -16.73 -13.21 4.28
CA ASN A 137 -17.43 -13.08 3.00
C ASN A 137 -17.30 -11.68 2.37
N LYS A 138 -16.88 -10.68 3.15
CA LYS A 138 -16.65 -9.31 2.64
C LYS A 138 -15.42 -9.22 1.72
N PHE A 139 -14.48 -10.17 1.83
CA PHE A 139 -13.37 -10.30 0.89
C PHE A 139 -13.76 -11.09 -0.38
N ALA A 140 -14.86 -11.83 -0.36
CA ALA A 140 -15.28 -12.69 -1.46
C ALA A 140 -15.32 -12.00 -2.84
N PRO A 141 -15.73 -10.71 -2.99
CA PRO A 141 -15.70 -10.02 -4.27
C PRO A 141 -14.33 -9.96 -4.93
N PHE A 142 -13.25 -10.01 -4.15
CA PHE A 142 -11.87 -9.94 -4.63
C PHE A 142 -11.25 -11.32 -4.90
N THR A 143 -11.86 -12.37 -4.39
CA THR A 143 -11.30 -13.74 -4.47
C THR A 143 -11.12 -14.21 -5.92
N LYS A 144 -12.03 -13.84 -6.82
CA LYS A 144 -11.93 -14.20 -8.25
C LYS A 144 -10.71 -13.59 -8.95
N TYR A 145 -10.16 -12.49 -8.44
CA TYR A 145 -8.96 -11.87 -8.97
C TYR A 145 -7.68 -12.41 -8.31
N ALA A 146 -7.80 -13.05 -7.16
CA ALA A 146 -6.69 -13.59 -6.38
C ALA A 146 -6.24 -14.97 -6.93
N THR A 147 -5.86 -15.00 -8.19
CA THR A 147 -5.48 -16.21 -8.94
C THR A 147 -4.14 -16.03 -9.65
N SER A 148 -3.50 -17.13 -9.98
CA SER A 148 -2.25 -17.13 -10.76
C SER A 148 -2.43 -16.54 -12.17
N LEU A 149 -3.63 -16.61 -12.75
CA LEU A 149 -3.95 -16.04 -14.05
C LEU A 149 -3.85 -14.49 -14.03
N ASN A 150 -4.10 -13.87 -12.89
CA ASN A 150 -3.98 -12.44 -12.68
C ASN A 150 -2.65 -12.05 -12.01
N ASN A 151 -1.67 -12.94 -12.01
CA ASN A 151 -0.39 -12.73 -11.32
C ASN A 151 -0.56 -12.23 -9.88
N PHE A 152 -1.57 -12.73 -9.19
CA PHE A 152 -1.91 -12.29 -7.85
C PHE A 152 -0.77 -12.54 -6.87
N HIS A 153 -0.40 -11.51 -6.13
CA HIS A 153 0.42 -11.65 -4.95
C HIS A 153 -0.01 -10.62 -3.90
N ALA A 154 0.24 -10.94 -2.65
CA ALA A 154 -0.09 -10.10 -1.51
C ALA A 154 1.13 -9.90 -0.63
N ALA A 155 1.24 -8.69 -0.08
CA ALA A 155 2.26 -8.35 0.90
C ALA A 155 1.64 -7.50 2.00
N THR A 156 2.08 -7.70 3.22
CA THR A 156 1.62 -6.93 4.38
C THR A 156 2.79 -6.22 5.03
N TYR A 157 2.50 -5.03 5.54
CA TYR A 157 3.50 -4.12 6.10
C TYR A 157 2.98 -3.46 7.37
N GLN A 158 3.90 -2.96 8.14
CA GLN A 158 3.67 -2.03 9.24
C GLN A 158 4.67 -0.89 9.13
N LEU A 159 4.44 0.20 9.86
CA LEU A 159 5.42 1.28 9.91
C LEU A 159 6.77 0.72 10.35
N ALA A 160 7.83 1.14 9.66
CA ALA A 160 9.18 0.75 10.05
C ALA A 160 9.46 1.27 11.47
N PRO A 161 10.02 0.43 12.37
CA PRO A 161 10.36 0.88 13.70
C PRO A 161 11.44 1.96 13.65
N PRO A 162 11.52 2.85 14.66
CA PRO A 162 12.61 3.83 14.76
C PRO A 162 13.98 3.15 14.68
N LYS A 163 14.97 3.82 14.07
CA LYS A 163 16.35 3.33 14.06
C LYS A 163 16.82 3.18 15.50
N LYS A 164 17.33 1.98 15.87
CA LYS A 164 17.95 1.78 17.18
C LYS A 164 19.14 2.74 17.30
N GLN A 165 19.15 3.59 18.32
CA GLN A 165 20.34 4.32 18.68
C GLN A 165 21.41 3.31 19.08
N PRO A 166 22.69 3.48 18.69
CA PRO A 166 23.75 2.67 19.23
C PRO A 166 23.70 2.81 20.75
N GLU A 167 23.61 1.68 21.45
CA GLU A 167 23.82 1.66 22.89
C GLU A 167 25.18 2.31 23.14
N HIS A 168 25.19 3.47 23.78
CA HIS A 168 26.39 3.98 24.38
C HIS A 168 26.74 3.00 25.49
N ASP A 169 27.70 2.11 25.23
CA ASP A 169 28.40 1.40 26.27
C ASP A 169 28.90 2.47 27.26
N GLN A 170 28.17 2.66 28.32
CA GLN A 170 28.67 3.32 29.50
C GLN A 170 29.61 2.31 30.18
N ALA A 171 30.85 2.39 29.77
CA ALA A 171 31.91 1.77 30.54
C ALA A 171 32.10 2.53 31.86
#